data_199b4c446045f1b7435482cf4a11a9d7
#
_entry.id   199b4c446045f1b7435482cf4a11a9d7
#
_cell.length_a   1.000
_cell.length_b   1.000
_cell.length_c   1.000
_cell.angle_alpha   90.00
_cell.angle_beta   90.00
_cell.angle_gamma   90.00
#
_symmetry.space_group_name_H-M   'P 1'
#
loop_
_entity.id
_entity.type
_entity.pdbx_description
1 polymer ?
#
loop_
_entity_poly.entity_id
_entity_poly.type
_entity_poly.pdbx_seq_one_letter_code
_entity_poly.pdbx_strand_id
1 'polypeptide(L)'
;MEQRSTPEFLCVGHLCHDRHGDRFVLGGTAAYAARTATFLGRRAAVLTSYGPDFQFADEVKGWGVEVCCVPAPQTTVFENKYSGEERQQLLHALAAPLRLQDLPESFAQAPVVLLGPIA
;
A
#
# COMPACT_ATOMS: atom_id res chain seq x y z
N MET A 1 -22.61 -13.33 -1.37
CA MET A 1 -21.50 -12.47 -1.80
C MET A 1 -21.32 -11.35 -0.77
N GLU A 2 -20.15 -11.28 -0.19
CA GLU A 2 -19.87 -10.23 0.78
C GLU A 2 -19.78 -8.88 0.11
N GLN A 3 -20.51 -7.92 0.62
CA GLN A 3 -20.36 -6.52 0.22
C GLN A 3 -19.25 -5.91 1.08
N ARG A 4 -18.35 -5.20 0.44
CA ARG A 4 -17.34 -4.44 1.16
C ARG A 4 -18.03 -3.28 1.88
N SER A 5 -17.66 -3.08 3.13
CA SER A 5 -18.15 -1.92 3.88
C SER A 5 -17.48 -0.65 3.35
N THR A 6 -18.16 0.48 3.53
CA THR A 6 -17.54 1.77 3.22
C THR A 6 -16.53 2.12 4.29
N PRO A 7 -15.27 2.31 3.95
CA PRO A 7 -14.28 2.74 4.93
C PRO A 7 -14.46 4.21 5.30
N GLU A 8 -13.97 4.58 6.46
CA GLU A 8 -13.89 5.98 6.87
C GLU A 8 -12.71 6.70 6.21
N PHE A 9 -11.66 5.93 5.90
CA PHE A 9 -10.41 6.43 5.36
C PHE A 9 -9.92 5.48 4.27
N LEU A 10 -9.70 6.02 3.08
CA LEU A 10 -9.16 5.26 1.95
C LEU A 10 -7.77 5.75 1.60
N CYS A 11 -6.81 4.84 1.50
CA CYS A 11 -5.51 5.12 0.93
C CYS A 11 -5.43 4.48 -0.45
N VAL A 12 -4.96 5.24 -1.43
CA VAL A 12 -4.68 4.74 -2.78
C VAL A 12 -3.19 4.85 -3.01
N GLY A 13 -2.51 3.73 -3.11
CA GLY A 13 -1.08 3.70 -3.31
C GLY A 13 -0.50 2.31 -3.13
N HIS A 14 0.70 2.11 -3.60
CA HIS A 14 1.35 0.80 -3.55
C HIS A 14 1.91 0.52 -2.15
N LEU A 15 1.52 -0.62 -1.60
CA LEU A 15 2.26 -1.28 -0.53
C LEU A 15 3.51 -1.87 -1.17
N CYS A 16 4.66 -1.63 -0.61
CA CYS A 16 5.89 -2.03 -1.27
C CYS A 16 6.90 -2.62 -0.30
N HIS A 17 7.97 -3.16 -0.87
CA HIS A 17 9.12 -3.64 -0.15
C HIS A 17 10.20 -2.56 -0.18
N ASP A 18 10.62 -2.10 0.99
CA ASP A 18 11.81 -1.26 1.13
C ASP A 18 12.99 -2.18 1.45
N ARG A 19 13.96 -2.21 0.55
CA ARG A 19 15.11 -3.09 0.69
C ARG A 19 16.15 -2.48 1.61
N HIS A 20 16.50 -3.23 2.65
CA HIS A 20 17.54 -2.89 3.61
C HIS A 20 18.56 -4.03 3.63
N GLY A 21 19.63 -3.90 2.84
CA GLY A 21 20.60 -4.97 2.70
C GLY A 21 19.99 -6.18 2.01
N ASP A 22 19.92 -7.30 2.72
CA ASP A 22 19.39 -8.57 2.21
C ASP A 22 17.95 -8.86 2.66
N ARG A 23 17.30 -7.89 3.29
CA ARG A 23 15.92 -8.05 3.78
C ARG A 23 15.02 -6.94 3.29
N PHE A 24 13.71 -7.20 3.33
CA PHE A 24 12.67 -6.23 3.04
C PHE A 24 11.99 -5.75 4.31
N VAL A 25 11.57 -4.48 4.29
CA VAL A 25 10.71 -3.86 5.28
C VAL A 25 9.48 -3.33 4.54
N LEU A 26 8.32 -3.41 5.19
CA LEU A 26 7.09 -2.88 4.61
C LEU A 26 7.20 -1.37 4.40
N GLY A 27 6.90 -0.91 3.20
CA GLY A 27 6.99 0.49 2.81
C GLY A 27 5.78 0.97 2.04
N GLY A 28 5.85 2.22 1.64
CA GLY A 28 4.80 2.93 0.93
C GLY A 28 3.97 3.81 1.85
N THR A 29 3.62 5.00 1.34
CA THR A 29 2.79 5.96 2.09
C THR A 29 1.48 5.33 2.56
N ALA A 30 0.86 4.50 1.72
CA ALA A 30 -0.40 3.83 2.05
C ALA A 30 -0.27 2.92 3.28
N ALA A 31 0.86 2.25 3.45
CA ALA A 31 1.10 1.38 4.61
C ALA A 31 1.10 2.18 5.90
N TYR A 32 1.87 3.26 5.94
CA TYR A 32 1.95 4.12 7.13
C TYR A 32 0.63 4.80 7.44
N ALA A 33 -0.05 5.32 6.42
CA ALA A 33 -1.32 6.01 6.61
C ALA A 33 -2.42 5.07 7.10
N ALA A 34 -2.52 3.89 6.52
CA ALA A 34 -3.52 2.89 6.93
C ALA A 34 -3.25 2.41 8.36
N ARG A 35 -2.00 2.17 8.71
CA ARG A 35 -1.63 1.77 10.06
C ARG A 35 -1.98 2.85 11.09
N THR A 36 -1.69 4.11 10.75
CA THR A 36 -2.03 5.24 11.63
C THR A 36 -3.55 5.34 11.82
N ALA A 37 -4.32 5.24 10.74
CA ALA A 37 -5.78 5.33 10.82
C ALA A 37 -6.37 4.22 11.71
N THR A 38 -5.92 2.99 11.55
CA THR A 38 -6.42 1.87 12.36
C THR A 38 -5.97 1.99 13.81
N PHE A 39 -4.77 2.47 14.05
CA PHE A 39 -4.29 2.74 15.41
C PHE A 39 -5.16 3.78 16.12
N LEU A 40 -5.69 4.75 15.36
CA LEU A 40 -6.61 5.76 15.89
C LEU A 40 -8.06 5.28 15.95
N GLY A 41 -8.32 4.00 15.71
CA GLY A 41 -9.65 3.41 15.81
C GLY A 41 -10.55 3.66 14.60
N ARG A 42 -9.99 4.05 13.46
CA ARG A 42 -10.77 4.30 12.24
C ARG A 42 -10.76 3.07 11.32
N ARG A 43 -11.85 2.89 10.59
CA ARG A 43 -11.92 1.84 9.57
C ARG A 43 -11.20 2.33 8.32
N ALA A 44 -10.11 1.66 7.98
CA ALA A 44 -9.27 2.02 6.84
C ALA A 44 -9.33 0.95 5.75
N ALA A 45 -9.21 1.39 4.51
CA ALA A 45 -9.05 0.53 3.35
C ALA A 45 -7.91 1.02 2.50
N VAL A 46 -7.35 0.12 1.71
CA VAL A 46 -6.24 0.42 0.79
C VAL A 46 -6.55 -0.16 -0.57
N LEU A 47 -6.46 0.66 -1.61
CA LEU A 47 -6.37 0.21 -2.99
C LEU A 47 -4.90 0.20 -3.37
N THR A 48 -4.38 -0.98 -3.74
CA THR A 48 -2.96 -1.18 -3.97
C THR A 48 -2.72 -2.22 -5.06
N SER A 49 -1.47 -2.48 -5.36
CA SER A 49 -1.06 -3.59 -6.21
C SER A 49 0.22 -4.20 -5.68
N TYR A 50 0.27 -5.52 -5.63
CA TYR A 50 1.47 -6.29 -5.30
C TYR A 50 1.37 -7.66 -5.93
N GLY A 51 2.50 -8.36 -5.98
CA GLY A 51 2.57 -9.72 -6.52
C GLY A 51 2.48 -10.77 -5.43
N PRO A 52 2.55 -12.06 -5.83
CA PRO A 52 2.53 -13.17 -4.87
C PRO A 52 3.77 -13.20 -3.97
N ASP A 53 4.82 -12.44 -4.32
CA ASP A 53 6.04 -12.31 -3.54
C ASP A 53 5.93 -11.34 -2.37
N PHE A 54 4.79 -10.66 -2.20
CA PHE A 54 4.61 -9.69 -1.12
C PHE A 54 4.63 -10.39 0.24
N GLN A 55 5.55 -9.96 1.11
CA GLN A 55 5.83 -10.64 2.38
C GLN A 55 4.94 -10.19 3.54
N PHE A 56 4.18 -9.10 3.38
CA PHE A 56 3.50 -8.43 4.49
C PHE A 56 1.97 -8.45 4.39
N ALA A 57 1.40 -9.28 3.51
CA ALA A 57 -0.05 -9.32 3.32
C ALA A 57 -0.79 -9.66 4.62
N ASP A 58 -0.29 -10.66 5.35
CA ASP A 58 -0.92 -11.08 6.61
C ASP A 58 -0.78 -10.04 7.70
N GLU A 59 0.36 -9.35 7.75
CA GLU A 59 0.58 -8.27 8.71
C GLU A 59 -0.42 -7.13 8.50
N VAL A 60 -0.60 -6.70 7.25
CA VAL A 60 -1.54 -5.62 6.91
C VAL A 60 -2.98 -6.03 7.24
N LYS A 61 -3.36 -7.26 6.89
CA LYS A 61 -4.68 -7.79 7.25
C LYS A 61 -4.88 -7.85 8.76
N GLY A 62 -3.83 -8.16 9.49
CA GLY A 62 -3.86 -8.20 10.96
C GLY A 62 -4.14 -6.85 11.60
N TRP A 63 -3.91 -5.76 10.90
CA TRP A 63 -4.29 -4.42 11.37
C TRP A 63 -5.80 -4.14 11.26
N GLY A 64 -6.54 -5.02 10.57
CA GLY A 64 -7.96 -4.78 10.29
C GLY A 64 -8.21 -3.90 9.07
N VAL A 65 -7.18 -3.67 8.26
CA VAL A 65 -7.29 -2.89 7.02
C VAL A 65 -7.92 -3.77 5.93
N GLU A 66 -8.93 -3.24 5.25
CA GLU A 66 -9.51 -3.87 4.09
C GLU A 66 -8.65 -3.55 2.86
N VAL A 67 -8.20 -4.58 2.15
CA VAL A 67 -7.27 -4.41 1.03
C VAL A 67 -7.92 -4.85 -0.26
N CYS A 68 -7.91 -3.96 -1.25
CA CYS A 68 -8.21 -4.31 -2.64
C CYS A 68 -6.91 -4.27 -3.42
N CYS A 69 -6.44 -5.43 -3.85
CA CYS A 69 -5.17 -5.56 -4.56
C CYS A 69 -5.42 -5.82 -6.05
N VAL A 70 -4.85 -4.95 -6.89
CA VAL A 70 -4.76 -5.20 -8.32
C VAL A 70 -3.60 -6.18 -8.53
N PRO A 71 -3.85 -7.38 -9.09
CA PRO A 71 -2.80 -8.38 -9.22
C PRO A 71 -1.66 -7.92 -10.11
N ALA A 72 -0.45 -8.29 -9.74
CA ALA A 72 0.75 -8.02 -10.51
C ALA A 72 1.70 -9.23 -10.41
N PRO A 73 2.62 -9.43 -11.37
CA PRO A 73 3.57 -10.52 -11.28
C PRO A 73 4.63 -10.33 -10.20
N GLN A 74 4.81 -9.09 -9.75
CA GLN A 74 5.83 -8.75 -8.74
C GLN A 74 5.39 -7.58 -7.89
N THR A 75 5.97 -7.47 -6.71
CA THR A 75 5.75 -6.37 -5.78
C THR A 75 6.75 -5.25 -6.06
N THR A 76 6.33 -4.00 -5.88
CA THR A 76 7.21 -2.84 -5.99
C THR A 76 8.32 -2.91 -4.94
N VAL A 77 9.57 -2.69 -5.36
CA VAL A 77 10.75 -2.73 -4.49
C VAL A 77 11.53 -1.43 -4.66
N PHE A 78 11.70 -0.74 -3.55
CA PHE A 78 12.58 0.44 -3.45
C PHE A 78 13.78 0.14 -2.59
N GLU A 79 14.88 0.83 -2.88
CA GLU A 79 16.06 0.84 -2.04
C GLU A 79 16.55 2.28 -1.93
N ASN A 80 16.75 2.74 -0.69
CA ASN A 80 17.33 4.06 -0.44
C ASN A 80 18.80 3.88 -0.06
N LYS A 81 19.67 4.53 -0.81
CA LYS A 81 21.10 4.57 -0.53
C LYS A 81 21.49 5.96 -0.09
N TYR A 82 22.21 6.03 1.01
CA TYR A 82 22.65 7.29 1.59
C TYR A 82 24.15 7.43 1.41
N SER A 83 24.60 8.60 0.95
CA SER A 83 26.01 8.94 0.81
C SER A 83 26.19 10.37 1.32
N GLY A 84 26.70 10.52 2.54
CA GLY A 84 26.78 11.81 3.20
C GLY A 84 25.38 12.41 3.41
N GLU A 85 25.14 13.60 2.84
CA GLU A 85 23.84 14.27 2.90
C GLU A 85 22.94 13.89 1.74
N GLU A 86 23.43 13.13 0.76
CA GLU A 86 22.66 12.73 -0.41
C GLU A 86 21.92 11.43 -0.16
N ARG A 87 20.68 11.39 -0.67
CA ARG A 87 19.86 10.18 -0.71
C ARG A 87 19.61 9.81 -2.17
N GLN A 88 19.95 8.59 -2.53
CA GLN A 88 19.62 8.02 -3.82
C GLN A 88 18.55 6.95 -3.63
N GLN A 89 17.44 7.09 -4.34
CA GLN A 89 16.37 6.09 -4.31
C GLN A 89 16.41 5.26 -5.59
N LEU A 90 16.47 3.96 -5.43
CA LEU A 90 16.48 3.01 -6.54
C LEU A 90 15.16 2.25 -6.58
N LEU A 91 14.56 2.17 -7.76
CA LEU A 91 13.37 1.36 -8.01
C LEU A 91 13.82 0.08 -8.70
N HIS A 92 13.73 -1.06 -7.99
CA HIS A 92 14.15 -2.35 -8.50
C HIS A 92 13.05 -3.12 -9.21
N ALA A 93 11.80 -2.93 -8.78
CA ALA A 93 10.65 -3.60 -9.36
C ALA A 93 9.42 -2.74 -9.17
N LEU A 94 8.45 -2.90 -10.07
CA LEU A 94 7.22 -2.12 -10.06
C LEU A 94 6.03 -3.05 -10.26
N ALA A 95 5.03 -2.92 -9.39
CA ALA A 95 3.76 -3.62 -9.52
C ALA A 95 2.87 -2.96 -10.58
N ALA A 96 1.59 -3.33 -10.65
CA ALA A 96 0.67 -2.82 -11.65
C ALA A 96 0.25 -1.38 -11.32
N PRO A 97 -0.04 -0.57 -12.34
CA PRO A 97 -0.64 0.75 -12.12
C PRO A 97 -2.03 0.62 -11.51
N LEU A 98 -2.42 1.61 -10.73
CA LEU A 98 -3.75 1.71 -10.15
C LEU A 98 -4.60 2.65 -11.00
N ARG A 99 -5.78 2.17 -11.39
CA ARG A 99 -6.68 2.90 -12.27
C ARG A 99 -8.02 3.13 -11.59
N LEU A 100 -8.76 4.13 -12.05
CA LEU A 100 -10.08 4.45 -11.50
C LEU A 100 -11.01 3.23 -11.54
N GLN A 101 -10.95 2.45 -12.61
CA GLN A 101 -11.77 1.24 -12.77
C GLN A 101 -11.45 0.14 -11.75
N ASP A 102 -10.30 0.21 -11.10
CA ASP A 102 -9.92 -0.75 -10.06
C ASP A 102 -10.52 -0.42 -8.69
N LEU A 103 -11.08 0.78 -8.55
CA LEU A 103 -11.61 1.26 -7.28
C LEU A 103 -13.00 0.65 -7.01
N PRO A 104 -13.14 -0.15 -5.94
CA PRO A 104 -14.47 -0.63 -5.55
C PRO A 104 -15.41 0.53 -5.26
N GLU A 105 -16.68 0.39 -5.65
CA GLU A 105 -17.66 1.45 -5.45
C GLU A 105 -17.82 1.81 -3.97
N SER A 106 -17.80 0.81 -3.08
CA SER A 106 -17.88 1.05 -1.64
C SER A 106 -16.69 1.87 -1.12
N PHE A 107 -15.51 1.70 -1.71
CA PHE A 107 -14.33 2.48 -1.33
C PHE A 107 -14.44 3.92 -1.83
N ALA A 108 -15.08 4.13 -2.97
CA ALA A 108 -15.25 5.45 -3.55
C ALA A 108 -16.13 6.37 -2.69
N GLN A 109 -16.90 5.80 -1.76
CA GLN A 109 -17.76 6.56 -0.85
C GLN A 109 -17.03 7.01 0.42
N ALA A 110 -15.77 6.69 0.60
CA ALA A 110 -15.01 7.07 1.78
C ALA A 110 -14.96 8.60 1.92
N PRO A 111 -15.25 9.14 3.12
CA PRO A 111 -15.24 10.59 3.32
C PRO A 111 -13.85 11.21 3.26
N VAL A 112 -12.80 10.42 3.52
CA VAL A 112 -11.41 10.89 3.46
C VAL A 112 -10.60 9.95 2.58
N VAL A 113 -9.89 10.52 1.62
CA VAL A 113 -9.05 9.76 0.68
C VAL A 113 -7.65 10.38 0.66
N LEU A 114 -6.65 9.52 0.86
CA LEU A 114 -5.25 9.89 0.70
C LEU A 114 -4.71 9.24 -0.56
N LEU A 115 -4.19 10.05 -1.47
CA LEU A 115 -3.48 9.57 -2.65
C LEU A 115 -1.99 9.57 -2.32
N GLY A 116 -1.40 8.38 -2.30
CA GLY A 116 0.01 8.19 -1.97
C GLY A 116 0.81 7.58 -3.12
N PRO A 117 1.02 8.31 -4.23
CA PRO A 117 1.80 7.77 -5.33
C PRO A 117 3.27 7.59 -4.93
N ILE A 118 3.88 6.51 -5.40
CA ILE A 118 5.27 6.18 -5.09
C ILE A 118 6.17 6.15 -6.32
N ALA A 119 5.58 6.17 -7.51
CA ALA A 119 6.34 6.14 -8.77
C ALA A 119 5.62 6.95 -9.83
#